data_91019476595be6e1f3911cba007e0c0e
#
_entry.id   91019476595be6e1f3911cba007e0c0e
#
_cell.length_a   1.000
_cell.length_b   1.000
_cell.length_c   1.000
_cell.angle_alpha   90.00
_cell.angle_beta   90.00
_cell.angle_gamma   90.00
#
_symmetry.space_group_name_H-M   'P 1'
#
loop_
_entity.id
_entity.type
_entity.pdbx_description
1 polymer ?
#
loop_
_entity_poly.entity_id
_entity_poly.type
_entity_poly.pdbx_seq_one_letter_code
_entity_poly.pdbx_strand_id
1 'polypeptide(L)'
;MREEDEEPDELSLISKEGYGGILCIETGGPTPGLGCAGRGIITALEKLKETGAYETYKPDIVLYDVLGDVVCGGFSMPMRKGYADKVLIITSGENMAIHAGANIAMAVQNFRNRGYAALGGIILNRRNVKREEEKVQELAEDFETKVIGKLTHSDLVTDAEEQGKTLMECYPESEMATEYRILAEQILNLCREDGLC
;
A
#
# COMPACT_ATOMS: atom_id res chain seq x y z
N MET A 1 37.33 25.98 -14.42
CA MET A 1 36.50 25.62 -13.27
C MET A 1 36.05 24.19 -13.52
N ARG A 2 36.53 23.23 -12.74
CA ARG A 2 35.99 21.88 -12.77
C ARG A 2 34.70 21.95 -11.96
N GLU A 3 33.58 21.55 -12.57
CA GLU A 3 32.38 21.24 -11.82
C GLU A 3 32.81 20.12 -10.87
N GLU A 4 32.73 20.35 -9.59
CA GLU A 4 32.80 19.30 -8.57
C GLU A 4 31.59 18.42 -8.83
N ASP A 5 31.83 17.17 -9.29
CA ASP A 5 30.81 16.12 -9.30
C ASP A 5 30.42 15.92 -7.83
N GLU A 6 29.34 16.56 -7.39
CA GLU A 6 28.74 16.28 -6.09
C GLU A 6 28.38 14.79 -6.10
N GLU A 7 28.94 14.03 -5.15
CA GLU A 7 28.53 12.64 -4.96
C GLU A 7 27.01 12.62 -4.74
N PRO A 8 26.26 11.76 -5.45
CA PRO A 8 24.81 11.73 -5.33
C PRO A 8 24.42 11.49 -3.87
N ASP A 9 23.52 12.31 -3.37
CA ASP A 9 22.97 12.18 -2.02
C ASP A 9 22.41 10.76 -1.83
N GLU A 10 22.67 10.17 -0.68
CA GLU A 10 22.23 8.81 -0.34
C GLU A 10 20.71 8.60 -0.54
N LEU A 11 19.90 9.65 -0.30
CA LEU A 11 18.47 9.65 -0.57
C LEU A 11 18.15 9.55 -2.06
N SER A 12 18.89 10.23 -2.92
CA SER A 12 18.70 10.20 -4.37
C SER A 12 19.03 8.82 -4.99
N LEU A 13 19.86 8.04 -4.32
CA LEU A 13 20.20 6.68 -4.75
C LEU A 13 19.09 5.67 -4.47
N ILE A 14 18.27 5.90 -3.43
CA ILE A 14 17.21 4.97 -2.99
C ILE A 14 15.81 5.40 -3.41
N SER A 15 15.62 6.66 -3.82
CA SER A 15 14.33 7.20 -4.25
C SER A 15 14.32 7.48 -5.74
N LYS A 16 13.17 7.28 -6.37
CA LYS A 16 12.91 7.67 -7.77
C LYS A 16 11.61 8.41 -7.86
N GLU A 17 11.59 9.45 -8.66
CA GLU A 17 10.37 10.17 -8.96
C GLU A 17 9.57 9.44 -10.03
N GLY A 18 8.33 9.12 -9.71
CA GLY A 18 7.34 8.55 -10.61
C GLY A 18 6.38 9.61 -11.17
N TYR A 19 5.31 9.13 -11.79
CA TYR A 19 4.28 10.01 -12.36
C TYR A 19 3.69 10.96 -11.32
N GLY A 20 3.53 12.23 -11.73
CA GLY A 20 2.92 13.27 -10.88
C GLY A 20 3.78 13.70 -9.69
N GLY A 21 5.10 13.44 -9.72
CA GLY A 21 6.02 13.81 -8.63
C GLY A 21 5.96 12.88 -7.42
N ILE A 22 5.39 11.68 -7.58
CA ILE A 22 5.33 10.68 -6.51
C ILE A 22 6.71 10.09 -6.30
N LEU A 23 7.22 10.16 -5.08
CA LEU A 23 8.48 9.51 -4.71
C LEU A 23 8.25 8.03 -4.48
N CYS A 24 8.94 7.22 -5.25
CA CYS A 24 8.90 5.76 -5.17
C CYS A 24 10.20 5.25 -4.55
N ILE A 25 10.06 4.37 -3.56
CA ILE A 25 11.19 3.74 -2.88
C ILE A 25 10.95 2.24 -2.88
N GLU A 26 11.87 1.49 -3.46
CA GLU A 26 11.82 0.04 -3.48
C GLU A 26 12.75 -0.54 -2.41
N THR A 27 12.18 -1.37 -1.56
CA THR A 27 12.94 -2.11 -0.58
C THR A 27 13.24 -3.49 -1.15
N GLY A 28 14.43 -3.69 -1.68
CA GLY A 28 14.83 -4.96 -2.27
C GLY A 28 14.65 -6.13 -1.29
N GLY A 29 14.10 -7.23 -1.79
CA GLY A 29 14.00 -8.48 -1.04
C GLY A 29 15.36 -9.17 -0.90
N PRO A 30 15.51 -10.14 0.02
CA PRO A 30 16.71 -10.97 0.09
C PRO A 30 16.87 -11.79 -1.20
N THR A 31 18.09 -12.19 -1.49
CA THR A 31 18.33 -13.16 -2.57
C THR A 31 17.41 -14.36 -2.37
N PRO A 32 16.70 -14.83 -3.42
CA PRO A 32 15.81 -15.98 -3.31
C PRO A 32 16.47 -17.17 -2.62
N GLY A 33 15.81 -17.71 -1.58
CA GLY A 33 16.34 -18.82 -0.78
C GLY A 33 17.28 -18.40 0.37
N LEU A 34 17.63 -17.13 0.50
CA LEU A 34 18.53 -16.62 1.54
C LEU A 34 17.84 -15.55 2.41
N GLY A 35 17.08 -15.97 3.40
CA GLY A 35 16.55 -15.07 4.43
C GLY A 35 15.07 -14.75 4.33
N CYS A 36 14.59 -13.90 5.26
CA CYS A 36 13.20 -13.47 5.38
C CYS A 36 13.03 -12.06 4.77
N ALA A 37 12.10 -11.88 3.84
CA ALA A 37 11.77 -10.59 3.23
C ALA A 37 11.39 -9.52 4.29
N GLY A 38 10.78 -9.91 5.39
CA GLY A 38 10.44 -9.00 6.50
C GLY A 38 11.64 -8.31 7.13
N ARG A 39 12.84 -8.88 7.06
CA ARG A 39 14.07 -8.23 7.52
C ARG A 39 14.46 -7.06 6.61
N GLY A 40 14.27 -7.22 5.30
CA GLY A 40 14.50 -6.15 4.33
C GLY A 40 13.61 -4.93 4.60
N ILE A 41 12.33 -5.15 4.90
CA ILE A 41 11.40 -4.06 5.23
C ILE A 41 11.87 -3.28 6.47
N ILE A 42 12.30 -3.98 7.52
CA ILE A 42 12.80 -3.34 8.74
C ILE A 42 14.00 -2.45 8.42
N THR A 43 15.00 -3.02 7.75
CA THR A 43 16.23 -2.29 7.37
C THR A 43 15.92 -1.08 6.49
N ALA A 44 15.00 -1.21 5.54
CA ALA A 44 14.63 -0.10 4.67
C ALA A 44 13.93 1.04 5.43
N LEU A 45 13.00 0.73 6.32
CA LEU A 45 12.33 1.75 7.13
C LEU A 45 13.28 2.44 8.11
N GLU A 46 14.22 1.69 8.70
CA GLU A 46 15.28 2.25 9.54
C GLU A 46 16.19 3.17 8.72
N LYS A 47 16.57 2.77 7.51
CA LYS A 47 17.41 3.58 6.61
C LYS A 47 16.72 4.88 6.20
N LEU A 48 15.44 4.85 5.84
CA LEU A 48 14.65 6.06 5.53
C LEU A 48 14.61 7.03 6.69
N LYS A 49 14.54 6.51 7.92
CA LYS A 49 14.56 7.35 9.11
C LYS A 49 15.94 7.91 9.40
N GLU A 50 16.99 7.09 9.28
CA GLU A 50 18.39 7.50 9.51
C GLU A 50 18.85 8.58 8.53
N THR A 51 18.42 8.48 7.27
CA THR A 51 18.73 9.46 6.23
C THR A 51 17.86 10.73 6.30
N GLY A 52 16.89 10.80 7.23
CA GLY A 52 16.00 11.95 7.34
C GLY A 52 15.06 12.12 6.13
N ALA A 53 14.68 11.02 5.48
CA ALA A 53 13.86 11.07 4.26
C ALA A 53 12.52 11.78 4.49
N TYR A 54 11.85 11.52 5.60
CA TYR A 54 10.56 12.13 5.92
C TYR A 54 10.66 13.62 6.19
N GLU A 55 11.74 14.09 6.81
CA GLU A 55 12.02 15.49 7.08
C GLU A 55 12.42 16.25 5.80
N THR A 56 13.12 15.57 4.89
CA THR A 56 13.60 16.15 3.63
C THR A 56 12.46 16.28 2.63
N TYR A 57 11.73 15.19 2.39
CA TYR A 57 10.67 15.15 1.37
C TYR A 57 9.32 15.68 1.88
N LYS A 58 9.08 15.64 3.19
CA LYS A 58 7.83 16.08 3.84
C LYS A 58 6.58 15.58 3.11
N PRO A 59 6.43 14.27 2.90
CA PRO A 59 5.29 13.74 2.17
C PRO A 59 3.98 14.01 2.92
N ASP A 60 2.93 14.41 2.21
CA ASP A 60 1.59 14.53 2.77
C ASP A 60 1.00 13.16 3.11
N ILE A 61 1.34 12.15 2.31
CA ILE A 61 0.86 10.77 2.48
C ILE A 61 2.02 9.81 2.22
N VAL A 62 2.10 8.77 3.03
CA VAL A 62 3.04 7.65 2.84
C VAL A 62 2.23 6.37 2.66
N LEU A 63 2.42 5.70 1.53
CA LEU A 63 1.81 4.40 1.22
C LEU A 63 2.87 3.31 1.36
N TYR A 64 2.62 2.35 2.23
CA TYR A 64 3.43 1.15 2.36
C TYR A 64 2.75 0.01 1.60
N ASP A 65 3.25 -0.30 0.40
CA ASP A 65 2.79 -1.44 -0.37
C ASP A 65 3.44 -2.71 0.17
N VAL A 66 2.70 -3.47 0.94
CA VAL A 66 3.18 -4.65 1.67
C VAL A 66 2.53 -5.90 1.13
N LEU A 67 3.32 -6.96 0.97
CA LEU A 67 2.82 -8.28 0.56
C LEU A 67 1.70 -8.77 1.48
N GLY A 68 0.68 -9.41 0.88
CA GLY A 68 -0.46 -9.98 1.61
C GLY A 68 -0.16 -11.22 2.44
N ASP A 69 1.05 -11.77 2.33
CA ASP A 69 1.48 -12.95 3.09
C ASP A 69 2.19 -12.54 4.40
N VAL A 70 1.40 -12.38 5.46
CA VAL A 70 1.86 -11.91 6.79
C VAL A 70 2.45 -13.00 7.67
N VAL A 71 3.17 -13.97 7.09
CA VAL A 71 3.74 -15.11 7.84
C VAL A 71 4.90 -14.76 8.76
N CYS A 72 5.54 -13.61 8.62
CA CYS A 72 6.65 -13.25 9.52
C CYS A 72 6.52 -11.84 10.11
N GLY A 73 7.06 -11.65 11.32
CA GLY A 73 6.93 -10.41 12.08
C GLY A 73 7.52 -9.16 11.42
N GLY A 74 8.33 -9.30 10.36
CA GLY A 74 8.84 -8.16 9.58
C GLY A 74 7.77 -7.42 8.81
N PHE A 75 6.75 -8.12 8.32
CA PHE A 75 5.62 -7.50 7.63
C PHE A 75 4.71 -6.66 8.53
N SER A 76 4.79 -6.86 9.85
CA SER A 76 4.08 -6.02 10.81
C SER A 76 4.81 -4.72 11.14
N MET A 77 6.04 -4.52 10.64
CA MET A 77 6.83 -3.33 10.95
C MET A 77 6.18 -2.03 10.49
N PRO A 78 5.65 -1.91 9.26
CA PRO A 78 4.95 -0.71 8.82
C PRO A 78 3.71 -0.39 9.66
N MET A 79 3.08 -1.39 10.28
CA MET A 79 1.89 -1.20 11.13
C MET A 79 2.22 -0.66 12.52
N ARG A 80 3.49 -0.63 12.94
CA ARG A 80 3.90 -0.15 14.27
C ARG A 80 3.67 1.35 14.41
N LYS A 81 3.46 1.76 15.67
CA LYS A 81 3.32 3.18 16.01
C LYS A 81 4.46 4.03 15.46
N GLY A 82 4.11 5.10 14.75
CA GLY A 82 5.07 6.04 14.14
C GLY A 82 5.45 5.70 12.71
N TYR A 83 4.77 4.72 12.08
CA TYR A 83 4.83 4.46 10.64
C TYR A 83 3.46 4.63 10.00
N ALA A 84 2.60 3.62 10.04
CA ALA A 84 1.25 3.73 9.49
C ALA A 84 0.20 3.93 10.58
N ASP A 85 -0.86 4.65 10.26
CA ASP A 85 -2.04 4.85 11.10
C ASP A 85 -3.18 3.91 10.70
N LYS A 86 -3.27 3.57 9.43
CA LYS A 86 -4.31 2.72 8.86
C LYS A 86 -3.75 1.58 8.03
N VAL A 87 -4.42 0.43 8.12
CA VAL A 87 -4.22 -0.70 7.22
C VAL A 87 -5.45 -0.83 6.34
N LEU A 88 -5.25 -0.83 5.04
CA LEU A 88 -6.28 -1.09 4.04
C LEU A 88 -6.01 -2.46 3.44
N ILE A 89 -7.01 -3.33 3.41
CA ILE A 89 -6.89 -4.66 2.81
C ILE A 89 -7.46 -4.61 1.41
N ILE A 90 -6.63 -4.91 0.42
CA ILE A 90 -7.08 -5.09 -0.96
C ILE A 90 -7.29 -6.58 -1.19
N THR A 91 -8.49 -6.97 -1.58
CA THR A 91 -8.83 -8.38 -1.84
C THR A 91 -9.79 -8.50 -3.02
N SER A 92 -9.91 -9.72 -3.53
CA SER A 92 -10.93 -10.10 -4.53
C SER A 92 -11.94 -11.08 -3.92
N GLY A 93 -12.96 -11.47 -4.69
CA GLY A 93 -13.94 -12.49 -4.26
C GLY A 93 -13.46 -13.92 -4.38
N GLU A 94 -12.22 -14.18 -4.75
CA GLU A 94 -11.63 -15.52 -4.81
C GLU A 94 -11.37 -16.06 -3.40
N ASN A 95 -11.65 -17.33 -3.18
CA ASN A 95 -11.59 -17.91 -1.82
C ASN A 95 -10.21 -17.76 -1.17
N MET A 96 -9.13 -17.89 -1.94
CA MET A 96 -7.76 -17.70 -1.41
C MET A 96 -7.48 -16.25 -1.05
N ALA A 97 -7.99 -15.30 -1.83
CA ALA A 97 -7.85 -13.87 -1.54
C ALA A 97 -8.64 -13.47 -0.29
N ILE A 98 -9.86 -13.98 -0.13
CA ILE A 98 -10.67 -13.80 1.10
C ILE A 98 -9.93 -14.37 2.30
N HIS A 99 -9.36 -15.59 2.19
CA HIS A 99 -8.60 -16.20 3.29
C HIS A 99 -7.37 -15.39 3.66
N ALA A 100 -6.61 -14.89 2.67
CA ALA A 100 -5.47 -14.02 2.90
C ALA A 100 -5.89 -12.69 3.58
N GLY A 101 -6.97 -12.08 3.10
CA GLY A 101 -7.55 -10.88 3.70
C GLY A 101 -7.96 -11.08 5.16
N ALA A 102 -8.59 -12.23 5.48
CA ALA A 102 -8.94 -12.59 6.84
C ALA A 102 -7.71 -12.73 7.75
N ASN A 103 -6.63 -13.34 7.26
CA ASN A 103 -5.37 -13.47 8.01
C ASN A 103 -4.74 -12.10 8.31
N ILE A 104 -4.77 -11.18 7.34
CA ILE A 104 -4.29 -9.80 7.55
C ILE A 104 -5.15 -9.09 8.58
N ALA A 105 -6.48 -9.15 8.45
CA ALA A 105 -7.41 -8.51 9.38
C ALA A 105 -7.21 -9.03 10.82
N MET A 106 -7.07 -10.34 10.97
CA MET A 106 -6.78 -10.98 12.26
C MET A 106 -5.45 -10.49 12.84
N ALA A 107 -4.41 -10.39 12.02
CA ALA A 107 -3.10 -9.89 12.46
C ALA A 107 -3.20 -8.44 12.96
N VAL A 108 -3.90 -7.57 12.22
CA VAL A 108 -4.12 -6.16 12.62
C VAL A 108 -4.87 -6.08 13.94
N GLN A 109 -5.96 -6.85 14.11
CA GLN A 109 -6.74 -6.87 15.36
C GLN A 109 -5.91 -7.36 16.55
N ASN A 110 -5.08 -8.40 16.38
CA ASN A 110 -4.21 -8.93 17.43
C ASN A 110 -3.18 -7.91 17.94
N PHE A 111 -2.78 -6.96 17.10
CA PHE A 111 -1.81 -5.93 17.46
C PHE A 111 -2.43 -4.59 17.89
N ARG A 112 -3.75 -4.41 17.73
CA ARG A 112 -4.48 -3.17 18.05
C ARG A 112 -4.17 -2.64 19.47
N ASN A 113 -4.18 -3.52 20.47
CA ASN A 113 -3.92 -3.16 21.87
C ASN A 113 -2.46 -2.78 22.16
N ARG A 114 -1.57 -2.91 21.18
CA ARG A 114 -0.15 -2.54 21.28
C ARG A 114 0.17 -1.19 20.66
N GLY A 115 -0.86 -0.42 20.27
CA GLY A 115 -0.70 0.87 19.61
C GLY A 115 -0.26 0.77 18.14
N TYR A 116 -0.59 -0.34 17.48
CA TYR A 116 -0.36 -0.52 16.04
C TYR A 116 -1.48 0.14 15.22
N ALA A 117 -1.25 0.28 13.92
CA ALA A 117 -2.21 0.79 12.96
C ALA A 117 -3.58 0.11 13.07
N ALA A 118 -4.64 0.88 12.90
CA ALA A 118 -6.01 0.35 12.92
C ALA A 118 -6.41 -0.19 11.54
N LEU A 119 -7.33 -1.18 11.53
CA LEU A 119 -7.96 -1.62 10.29
C LEU A 119 -8.87 -0.50 9.77
N GLY A 120 -8.50 0.10 8.64
CA GLY A 120 -9.23 1.20 8.02
C GLY A 120 -10.38 0.75 7.14
N GLY A 121 -10.27 -0.42 6.52
CA GLY A 121 -11.30 -0.95 5.65
C GLY A 121 -10.78 -1.94 4.63
N ILE A 122 -11.70 -2.43 3.80
CA ILE A 122 -11.42 -3.36 2.73
C ILE A 122 -11.73 -2.71 1.38
N ILE A 123 -10.89 -2.93 0.40
CA ILE A 123 -11.07 -2.52 -0.99
C ILE A 123 -11.29 -3.78 -1.82
N LEU A 124 -12.44 -3.84 -2.50
CA LEU A 124 -12.73 -4.92 -3.43
C LEU A 124 -12.07 -4.62 -4.79
N ASN A 125 -11.05 -5.38 -5.14
CA ASN A 125 -10.50 -5.43 -6.49
C ASN A 125 -11.20 -6.55 -7.27
N ARG A 126 -12.18 -6.22 -8.09
CA ARG A 126 -13.04 -7.18 -8.79
C ARG A 126 -12.26 -8.04 -9.77
N ARG A 127 -12.58 -9.32 -9.78
CA ARG A 127 -12.05 -10.31 -10.72
C ARG A 127 -13.17 -11.03 -11.46
N ASN A 128 -14.40 -10.49 -11.42
CA ASN A 128 -15.61 -11.08 -12.02
C ASN A 128 -15.94 -12.47 -11.46
N VAL A 129 -15.68 -12.69 -10.18
CA VAL A 129 -15.98 -13.91 -9.47
C VAL A 129 -17.44 -13.89 -8.98
N LYS A 130 -18.11 -15.06 -9.00
CA LYS A 130 -19.48 -15.16 -8.48
C LYS A 130 -19.56 -14.75 -7.01
N ARG A 131 -20.55 -13.90 -6.68
CA ARG A 131 -20.82 -13.42 -5.33
C ARG A 131 -19.63 -12.71 -4.68
N GLU A 132 -18.76 -12.07 -5.47
CA GLU A 132 -17.56 -11.44 -4.93
C GLU A 132 -17.89 -10.31 -3.95
N GLU A 133 -18.93 -9.52 -4.22
CA GLU A 133 -19.35 -8.45 -3.32
C GLU A 133 -19.87 -8.99 -1.98
N GLU A 134 -20.71 -10.05 -2.03
CA GLU A 134 -21.24 -10.67 -0.82
C GLU A 134 -20.10 -11.23 0.06
N LYS A 135 -19.16 -11.98 -0.54
CA LYS A 135 -18.04 -12.55 0.19
C LYS A 135 -17.13 -11.50 0.84
N VAL A 136 -16.86 -10.41 0.14
CA VAL A 136 -16.02 -9.33 0.68
C VAL A 136 -16.79 -8.53 1.72
N GLN A 137 -18.10 -8.40 1.58
CA GLN A 137 -18.95 -7.77 2.58
C GLN A 137 -19.03 -8.64 3.86
N GLU A 138 -19.20 -9.96 3.73
CA GLU A 138 -19.14 -10.93 4.85
C GLU A 138 -17.78 -10.82 5.58
N LEU A 139 -16.67 -10.77 4.84
CA LEU A 139 -15.35 -10.55 5.42
C LEU A 139 -15.26 -9.23 6.21
N ALA A 140 -15.82 -8.15 5.69
CA ALA A 140 -15.82 -6.87 6.39
C ALA A 140 -16.63 -6.92 7.69
N GLU A 141 -17.77 -7.60 7.68
CA GLU A 141 -18.64 -7.78 8.85
C GLU A 141 -17.96 -8.64 9.93
N ASP A 142 -17.29 -9.75 9.54
CA ASP A 142 -16.56 -10.64 10.45
C ASP A 142 -15.46 -9.91 11.24
N PHE A 143 -14.88 -8.86 10.66
CA PHE A 143 -13.82 -8.05 11.28
C PHE A 143 -14.27 -6.66 11.72
N GLU A 144 -15.58 -6.41 11.84
CA GLU A 144 -16.15 -5.14 12.31
C GLU A 144 -15.60 -3.92 11.53
N THR A 145 -15.43 -4.08 10.22
CA THR A 145 -14.94 -3.03 9.32
C THR A 145 -15.92 -2.81 8.15
N LYS A 146 -15.54 -2.01 7.19
CA LYS A 146 -16.38 -1.69 6.03
C LYS A 146 -15.62 -1.89 4.71
N VAL A 147 -16.36 -2.16 3.64
CA VAL A 147 -15.86 -2.05 2.27
C VAL A 147 -15.85 -0.58 1.90
N ILE A 148 -14.66 0.01 1.78
CA ILE A 148 -14.47 1.45 1.54
C ILE A 148 -14.35 1.81 0.07
N GLY A 149 -14.15 0.84 -0.80
CA GLY A 149 -14.04 1.08 -2.24
C GLY A 149 -14.14 -0.21 -3.04
N LYS A 150 -14.48 -0.04 -4.31
CA LYS A 150 -14.58 -1.13 -5.27
C LYS A 150 -13.93 -0.68 -6.57
N LEU A 151 -13.07 -1.52 -7.13
CA LEU A 151 -12.43 -1.31 -8.42
C LEU A 151 -12.90 -2.36 -9.40
N THR A 152 -13.34 -1.94 -10.57
CA THR A 152 -13.75 -2.84 -11.65
C THR A 152 -12.53 -3.47 -12.32
N HIS A 153 -12.65 -4.71 -12.76
CA HIS A 153 -11.60 -5.31 -13.58
C HIS A 153 -11.57 -4.65 -14.97
N SER A 154 -10.40 -4.15 -15.37
CA SER A 154 -10.23 -3.43 -16.65
C SER A 154 -8.90 -3.79 -17.29
N ASP A 155 -8.94 -4.13 -18.58
CA ASP A 155 -7.75 -4.42 -19.38
C ASP A 155 -6.88 -3.17 -19.59
N LEU A 156 -7.45 -1.96 -19.43
CA LEU A 156 -6.70 -0.70 -19.54
C LEU A 156 -5.54 -0.60 -18.54
N VAL A 157 -5.65 -1.27 -17.39
CA VAL A 157 -4.57 -1.31 -16.41
C VAL A 157 -3.39 -2.07 -16.97
N THR A 158 -3.63 -3.27 -17.49
CA THR A 158 -2.59 -4.10 -18.12
C THR A 158 -2.01 -3.42 -19.37
N ASP A 159 -2.84 -2.79 -20.19
CA ASP A 159 -2.40 -2.06 -21.38
C ASP A 159 -1.48 -0.88 -21.02
N ALA A 160 -1.70 -0.22 -19.88
CA ALA A 160 -0.81 0.83 -19.39
C ALA A 160 0.50 0.25 -18.85
N GLU A 161 0.43 -0.85 -18.09
CA GLU A 161 1.61 -1.56 -17.58
C GLU A 161 2.55 -2.05 -18.68
N GLU A 162 2.01 -2.58 -19.78
CA GLU A 162 2.79 -2.99 -20.96
C GLU A 162 3.55 -1.82 -21.59
N GLN A 163 3.07 -0.59 -21.42
CA GLN A 163 3.74 0.63 -21.86
C GLN A 163 4.74 1.17 -20.83
N GLY A 164 4.88 0.52 -19.66
CA GLY A 164 5.70 1.00 -18.55
C GLY A 164 5.15 2.27 -17.89
N LYS A 165 3.83 2.47 -17.92
CA LYS A 165 3.14 3.65 -17.44
C LYS A 165 1.99 3.29 -16.51
N THR A 166 1.50 4.30 -15.80
CA THR A 166 0.30 4.16 -14.99
C THR A 166 -0.97 4.33 -15.81
N LEU A 167 -2.09 3.79 -15.32
CA LEU A 167 -3.41 4.04 -15.91
C LEU A 167 -3.72 5.54 -16.02
N MET A 168 -3.33 6.31 -15.00
CA MET A 168 -3.57 7.75 -14.95
C MET A 168 -2.79 8.53 -16.01
N GLU A 169 -1.64 8.02 -16.45
CA GLU A 169 -0.88 8.60 -17.56
C GLU A 169 -1.48 8.29 -18.92
N CYS A 170 -1.86 7.01 -19.13
CA CYS A 170 -2.33 6.54 -20.42
C CYS A 170 -3.80 6.87 -20.68
N TYR A 171 -4.64 6.73 -19.67
CA TYR A 171 -6.11 6.78 -19.79
C TYR A 171 -6.76 7.64 -18.71
N PRO A 172 -6.36 8.92 -18.54
CA PRO A 172 -6.83 9.77 -17.42
C PRO A 172 -8.33 10.03 -17.41
N GLU A 173 -8.99 9.95 -18.58
CA GLU A 173 -10.43 10.21 -18.75
C GLU A 173 -11.28 8.93 -18.75
N SER A 174 -10.66 7.76 -18.48
CA SER A 174 -11.39 6.49 -18.45
C SER A 174 -12.29 6.36 -17.21
N GLU A 175 -13.28 5.50 -17.30
CA GLU A 175 -14.12 5.13 -16.14
C GLU A 175 -13.27 4.55 -15.02
N MET A 176 -12.27 3.72 -15.35
CA MET A 176 -11.34 3.14 -14.39
C MET A 176 -10.53 4.21 -13.66
N ALA A 177 -10.04 5.24 -14.38
CA ALA A 177 -9.35 6.37 -13.75
C ALA A 177 -10.28 7.16 -12.80
N THR A 178 -11.56 7.23 -13.13
CA THR A 178 -12.58 7.85 -12.26
C THR A 178 -12.79 7.02 -11.00
N GLU A 179 -12.86 5.68 -11.10
CA GLU A 179 -12.94 4.80 -9.93
C GLU A 179 -11.73 4.97 -8.99
N TYR A 180 -10.51 5.08 -9.54
CA TYR A 180 -9.31 5.35 -8.73
C TYR A 180 -9.38 6.70 -8.02
N ARG A 181 -9.87 7.77 -8.67
CA ARG A 181 -10.06 9.07 -8.02
C ARG A 181 -11.06 9.00 -6.87
N ILE A 182 -12.18 8.33 -7.09
CA ILE A 182 -13.20 8.12 -6.07
C ILE A 182 -12.60 7.34 -4.88
N LEU A 183 -11.86 6.27 -5.15
CA LEU A 183 -11.19 5.51 -4.10
C LEU A 183 -10.20 6.38 -3.32
N ALA A 184 -9.40 7.19 -4.00
CA ALA A 184 -8.46 8.10 -3.35
C ALA A 184 -9.18 9.09 -2.43
N GLU A 185 -10.30 9.68 -2.86
CA GLU A 185 -11.12 10.57 -2.03
C GLU A 185 -11.68 9.85 -0.80
N GLN A 186 -12.14 8.61 -0.96
CA GLN A 186 -12.64 7.79 0.15
C GLN A 186 -11.55 7.50 1.19
N ILE A 187 -10.33 7.19 0.74
CA ILE A 187 -9.18 6.99 1.64
C ILE A 187 -8.81 8.28 2.37
N LEU A 188 -8.75 9.41 1.66
CA LEU A 188 -8.46 10.72 2.26
C LEU A 188 -9.52 11.10 3.31
N ASN A 189 -10.80 10.88 3.02
CA ASN A 189 -11.89 11.15 3.98
C ASN A 189 -11.76 10.27 5.22
N LEU A 190 -11.40 9.00 5.06
CA LEU A 190 -11.14 8.09 6.18
C LEU A 190 -10.03 8.63 7.10
N CYS A 191 -8.95 9.16 6.52
CA CYS A 191 -7.86 9.76 7.30
C CYS A 191 -8.31 11.04 8.03
N ARG A 192 -9.10 11.89 7.39
CA ARG A 192 -9.63 13.13 7.99
C ARG A 192 -10.58 12.88 9.15
N GLU A 193 -11.47 11.88 9.05
CA GLU A 193 -12.41 11.51 10.12
C GLU A 193 -11.68 11.15 11.43
N ASP A 194 -10.48 10.61 11.33
CA ASP A 194 -9.64 10.25 12.47
C ASP A 194 -8.65 11.36 12.89
N GLY A 195 -8.70 12.51 12.24
CA GLY A 195 -7.81 13.65 12.54
C GLY A 195 -6.34 13.42 12.16
N LEU A 196 -6.10 12.59 11.13
CA LEU A 196 -4.77 12.22 10.63
C LEU A 196 -4.27 13.14 9.50
N CYS A 197 -5.14 14.01 8.98
CA CYS A 197 -4.82 14.97 7.90
C CYS A 197 -5.13 16.40 8.32
#